data_4bb3349fab65d03ad5642f76f7e1325f
#
_entry.id   4bb3349fab65d03ad5642f76f7e1325f
#
_cell.length_a   1.000
_cell.length_b   1.000
_cell.length_c   1.000
_cell.angle_alpha   90.00
_cell.angle_beta   90.00
_cell.angle_gamma   90.00
#
_symmetry.space_group_name_H-M   'P 1'
#
loop_
_entity.id
_entity.type
_entity.pdbx_description
1 polymer ?
#
loop_
_entity_poly.entity_id
_entity_poly.type
_entity_poly.pdbx_seq_one_letter_code
_entity_poly.pdbx_strand_id
1 'polypeptide(L)'
;PRPLTGPRDDRYAFSFSGLKTAAARWAEGHAGRELPVADGAASLQEAIADVLTRKAVAACAEHGVGTLVVVGGVAANSRVRSLAEEHCRSAGIELRVPPLRLCTDNGAMIAAVGDLLVRAGAEPAPLDVSIDPSAPLEYAALHPLSARAVAA
;
A
#
# COMPACT_ATOMS: atom_id res chain seq x y z
N PRO A 1 15.12 -13.76 -1.79
CA PRO A 1 14.71 -13.34 -3.14
C PRO A 1 13.87 -12.04 -3.08
N ARG A 2 13.91 -11.25 -4.15
CA ARG A 2 13.09 -10.06 -4.34
C ARG A 2 11.93 -10.43 -5.28
N PRO A 3 10.65 -10.23 -4.89
CA PRO A 3 9.52 -10.59 -5.74
C PRO A 3 9.38 -9.66 -6.95
N LEU A 4 9.11 -10.23 -8.13
CA LEU A 4 8.81 -9.53 -9.38
C LEU A 4 9.79 -8.37 -9.72
N THR A 5 11.09 -8.64 -9.67
CA THR A 5 12.12 -7.64 -10.03
C THR A 5 12.65 -7.80 -11.47
N GLY A 6 12.05 -8.71 -12.25
CA GLY A 6 12.45 -8.96 -13.64
C GLY A 6 11.91 -7.92 -14.64
N PRO A 7 12.45 -7.89 -15.88
CA PRO A 7 12.15 -6.88 -16.90
C PRO A 7 10.87 -7.16 -17.71
N ARG A 8 9.80 -7.67 -17.10
CA ARG A 8 8.51 -7.96 -17.76
C ARG A 8 7.51 -6.82 -17.62
N ASP A 9 6.41 -6.89 -18.37
CA ASP A 9 5.34 -5.90 -18.43
C ASP A 9 4.64 -5.62 -17.08
N ASP A 10 4.87 -6.48 -16.08
CA ASP A 10 4.32 -6.32 -14.71
C ASP A 10 5.19 -5.44 -13.79
N ARG A 11 5.85 -4.45 -14.36
CA ARG A 11 6.79 -3.55 -13.69
C ARG A 11 6.29 -3.02 -12.33
N TYR A 12 5.01 -2.69 -12.23
CA TYR A 12 4.38 -2.15 -11.03
C TYR A 12 3.51 -3.14 -10.27
N ALA A 13 3.32 -4.36 -10.81
CA ALA A 13 2.57 -5.39 -10.13
C ALA A 13 3.32 -5.96 -8.92
N PHE A 14 2.58 -6.41 -7.93
CA PHE A 14 3.11 -7.04 -6.73
C PHE A 14 2.65 -8.50 -6.63
N SER A 15 3.57 -9.38 -6.24
CA SER A 15 3.25 -10.75 -5.85
C SER A 15 4.24 -11.21 -4.78
N PHE A 16 3.73 -11.63 -3.64
CA PHE A 16 4.52 -12.12 -2.53
C PHE A 16 4.42 -13.64 -2.34
N SER A 17 3.70 -14.34 -3.23
CA SER A 17 3.52 -15.80 -3.15
C SER A 17 4.86 -16.54 -3.18
N GLY A 18 5.75 -16.17 -4.10
CA GLY A 18 7.09 -16.76 -4.19
C GLY A 18 7.97 -16.47 -2.98
N LEU A 19 7.82 -15.29 -2.36
CA LEU A 19 8.55 -14.93 -1.15
C LEU A 19 8.07 -15.75 0.05
N LYS A 20 6.77 -15.97 0.20
CA LYS A 20 6.20 -16.85 1.23
C LYS A 20 6.75 -18.28 1.11
N THR A 21 6.72 -18.82 -0.11
CA THR A 21 7.27 -20.16 -0.38
C THR A 21 8.77 -20.24 -0.09
N ALA A 22 9.54 -19.21 -0.44
CA ALA A 22 10.97 -19.16 -0.16
C ALA A 22 11.26 -19.10 1.34
N ALA A 23 10.48 -18.32 2.10
CA ALA A 23 10.59 -18.26 3.56
C ALA A 23 10.25 -19.61 4.23
N ALA A 24 9.20 -20.28 3.77
CA ALA A 24 8.83 -21.61 4.27
C ALA A 24 9.93 -22.64 4.02
N ARG A 25 10.44 -22.73 2.80
CA ARG A 25 11.56 -23.64 2.44
C ARG A 25 12.83 -23.33 3.20
N TRP A 26 13.11 -22.03 3.44
CA TRP A 26 14.25 -21.64 4.25
C TRP A 26 14.09 -22.13 5.70
N ALA A 27 12.92 -22.00 6.31
CA ALA A 27 12.63 -22.50 7.63
C ALA A 27 12.72 -24.05 7.70
N GLU A 28 12.15 -24.75 6.73
CA GLU A 28 12.23 -26.20 6.59
C GLU A 28 13.68 -26.69 6.48
N GLY A 29 14.55 -25.97 5.76
CA GLY A 29 15.98 -26.28 5.63
C GLY A 29 16.77 -26.19 6.94
N HIS A 30 16.17 -25.62 8.00
CA HIS A 30 16.75 -25.58 9.35
C HIS A 30 16.15 -26.64 10.29
N ALA A 31 15.36 -27.59 9.76
CA ALA A 31 14.79 -28.67 10.57
C ALA A 31 15.89 -29.40 11.34
N GLY A 32 15.72 -29.52 12.66
CA GLY A 32 16.73 -30.16 13.55
C GLY A 32 17.92 -29.26 13.96
N ARG A 33 17.90 -27.97 13.58
CA ARG A 33 18.88 -26.94 14.00
C ARG A 33 18.14 -25.74 14.61
N GLU A 34 18.88 -24.88 15.33
CA GLU A 34 18.34 -23.62 15.77
C GLU A 34 18.02 -22.72 14.56
N LEU A 35 16.77 -22.26 14.47
CA LEU A 35 16.32 -21.38 13.42
C LEU A 35 16.72 -19.93 13.77
N PRO A 36 17.51 -19.23 12.96
CA PRO A 36 17.87 -17.84 13.21
C PRO A 36 16.68 -16.91 12.87
N VAL A 37 15.67 -16.93 13.73
CA VAL A 37 14.37 -16.25 13.51
C VAL A 37 14.54 -14.75 13.30
N ALA A 38 15.41 -14.10 14.08
CA ALA A 38 15.65 -12.65 13.99
C ALA A 38 16.19 -12.25 12.61
N ASP A 39 17.20 -12.98 12.12
CA ASP A 39 17.82 -12.72 10.81
C ASP A 39 16.86 -13.03 9.67
N GLY A 40 16.12 -14.14 9.79
CA GLY A 40 15.08 -14.51 8.84
C GLY A 40 13.97 -13.46 8.74
N ALA A 41 13.48 -13.00 9.87
CA ALA A 41 12.46 -11.95 9.94
C ALA A 41 12.96 -10.62 9.37
N ALA A 42 14.17 -10.20 9.72
CA ALA A 42 14.79 -9.00 9.18
C ALA A 42 14.97 -9.08 7.66
N SER A 43 15.46 -10.21 7.15
CA SER A 43 15.63 -10.43 5.71
C SER A 43 14.29 -10.43 4.95
N LEU A 44 13.26 -11.03 5.54
CA LEU A 44 11.92 -11.06 4.96
C LEU A 44 11.31 -9.65 4.92
N GLN A 45 11.39 -8.92 6.04
CA GLN A 45 10.92 -7.54 6.14
C GLN A 45 11.61 -6.64 5.11
N GLU A 46 12.94 -6.73 5.00
CA GLU A 46 13.72 -5.96 4.04
C GLU A 46 13.31 -6.26 2.59
N ALA A 47 13.11 -7.53 2.25
CA ALA A 47 12.68 -7.93 0.91
C ALA A 47 11.31 -7.36 0.53
N ILE A 48 10.37 -7.29 1.49
CA ILE A 48 9.04 -6.71 1.28
C ILE A 48 9.13 -5.18 1.17
N ALA A 49 9.77 -4.55 2.14
CA ALA A 49 9.85 -3.10 2.24
C ALA A 49 10.56 -2.47 1.03
N ASP A 50 11.67 -3.07 0.60
CA ASP A 50 12.44 -2.63 -0.57
C ASP A 50 11.61 -2.69 -1.86
N VAL A 51 10.93 -3.80 -2.12
CA VAL A 51 10.13 -3.94 -3.35
C VAL A 51 8.94 -2.99 -3.37
N LEU A 52 8.24 -2.83 -2.25
CA LEU A 52 7.12 -1.90 -2.15
C LEU A 52 7.54 -0.47 -2.46
N THR A 53 8.59 0.00 -1.80
CA THR A 53 9.02 1.39 -1.89
C THR A 53 9.69 1.72 -3.22
N ARG A 54 10.55 0.83 -3.73
CA ARG A 54 11.23 1.03 -5.03
C ARG A 54 10.25 1.07 -6.19
N LYS A 55 9.27 0.15 -6.24
CA LYS A 55 8.26 0.15 -7.31
C LYS A 55 7.35 1.36 -7.24
N ALA A 56 6.94 1.78 -6.04
CA ALA A 56 6.13 2.97 -5.87
C ALA A 56 6.86 4.25 -6.35
N VAL A 57 8.12 4.42 -5.95
CA VAL A 57 8.94 5.56 -6.37
C VAL A 57 9.24 5.52 -7.87
N ALA A 58 9.52 4.33 -8.43
CA ALA A 58 9.73 4.18 -9.87
C ALA A 58 8.47 4.56 -10.66
N ALA A 59 7.28 4.16 -10.19
CA ALA A 59 6.02 4.57 -10.80
C ALA A 59 5.84 6.10 -10.76
N CYS A 60 6.06 6.73 -9.61
CA CYS A 60 6.00 8.18 -9.49
C CYS A 60 6.93 8.88 -10.48
N ALA A 61 8.18 8.44 -10.58
CA ALA A 61 9.18 9.02 -11.49
C ALA A 61 8.77 8.85 -12.95
N GLU A 62 8.31 7.67 -13.35
CA GLU A 62 7.93 7.38 -14.75
C GLU A 62 6.68 8.15 -15.17
N HIS A 63 5.72 8.33 -14.27
CA HIS A 63 4.48 9.06 -14.57
C HIS A 63 4.53 10.55 -14.21
N GLY A 64 5.67 11.08 -13.81
CA GLY A 64 5.83 12.49 -13.47
C GLY A 64 5.02 12.93 -12.23
N VAL A 65 4.79 12.00 -11.28
CA VAL A 65 4.04 12.27 -10.05
C VAL A 65 5.00 12.72 -8.96
N GLY A 66 4.84 13.94 -8.47
CA GLY A 66 5.73 14.56 -7.48
C GLY A 66 5.45 14.19 -6.02
N THR A 67 4.37 13.47 -5.72
CA THR A 67 3.98 13.12 -4.35
C THR A 67 3.61 11.65 -4.25
N LEU A 68 4.21 10.93 -3.29
CA LEU A 68 3.85 9.57 -2.92
C LEU A 68 3.11 9.57 -1.57
N VAL A 69 1.94 8.95 -1.53
CA VAL A 69 1.18 8.77 -0.29
C VAL A 69 1.23 7.30 0.12
N VAL A 70 1.71 7.02 1.33
CA VAL A 70 1.80 5.65 1.89
C VAL A 70 0.83 5.52 3.05
N VAL A 71 -0.20 4.68 2.90
CA VAL A 71 -1.32 4.51 3.85
C VAL A 71 -1.59 3.04 4.16
N GLY A 72 -2.51 2.78 5.09
CA GLY A 72 -2.91 1.43 5.49
C GLY A 72 -1.99 0.84 6.56
N GLY A 73 -2.32 -0.36 7.04
CA GLY A 73 -1.62 -1.01 8.16
C GLY A 73 -0.12 -1.22 7.93
N VAL A 74 0.29 -1.51 6.71
CA VAL A 74 1.72 -1.69 6.35
C VAL A 74 2.50 -0.39 6.48
N ALA A 75 1.87 0.77 6.32
CA ALA A 75 2.49 2.08 6.54
C ALA A 75 2.90 2.32 8.01
N ALA A 76 2.44 1.52 8.96
CA ALA A 76 2.91 1.54 10.34
C ALA A 76 4.29 0.88 10.52
N ASN A 77 4.74 0.07 9.56
CA ASN A 77 6.04 -0.59 9.62
C ASN A 77 7.19 0.43 9.49
N SER A 78 8.08 0.46 10.48
CA SER A 78 9.19 1.42 10.55
C SER A 78 10.17 1.28 9.37
N ARG A 79 10.43 0.04 8.91
CA ARG A 79 11.35 -0.18 7.80
C ARG A 79 10.77 0.29 6.46
N VAL A 80 9.46 0.08 6.24
CA VAL A 80 8.77 0.61 5.06
C VAL A 80 8.84 2.14 5.04
N ARG A 81 8.58 2.80 6.19
CA ARG A 81 8.70 4.27 6.30
C ARG A 81 10.11 4.76 5.99
N SER A 82 11.12 4.15 6.61
CA SER A 82 12.52 4.54 6.44
C SER A 82 12.96 4.42 4.97
N LEU A 83 12.65 3.31 4.31
CA LEU A 83 12.97 3.12 2.89
C LEU A 83 12.17 4.04 1.97
N ALA A 84 10.89 4.28 2.28
CA ALA A 84 10.10 5.24 1.52
C ALA A 84 10.69 6.65 1.60
N GLU A 85 11.12 7.09 2.79
CA GLU A 85 11.78 8.39 2.98
C GLU A 85 13.10 8.48 2.21
N GLU A 86 13.92 7.44 2.26
CA GLU A 86 15.20 7.36 1.55
C GLU A 86 15.01 7.43 0.04
N HIS A 87 14.14 6.57 -0.50
CA HIS A 87 13.91 6.49 -1.93
C HIS A 87 13.22 7.73 -2.49
N CYS A 88 12.22 8.27 -1.79
CA CYS A 88 11.53 9.50 -2.19
C CYS A 88 12.49 10.70 -2.19
N ARG A 89 13.31 10.84 -1.13
CA ARG A 89 14.32 11.91 -1.05
C ARG A 89 15.31 11.83 -2.20
N SER A 90 15.79 10.63 -2.53
CA SER A 90 16.74 10.41 -3.63
C SER A 90 16.14 10.72 -4.99
N ALA A 91 14.83 10.56 -5.15
CA ALA A 91 14.10 10.82 -6.40
C ALA A 91 13.48 12.23 -6.48
N GLY A 92 13.59 13.06 -5.44
CA GLY A 92 12.95 14.37 -5.38
C GLY A 92 11.42 14.32 -5.28
N ILE A 93 10.87 13.24 -4.71
CA ILE A 93 9.43 13.01 -4.55
C ILE A 93 9.03 13.35 -3.11
N GLU A 94 7.93 14.10 -2.94
CA GLU A 94 7.36 14.38 -1.63
C GLU A 94 6.71 13.10 -1.07
N LEU A 95 7.10 12.70 0.16
CA LEU A 95 6.46 11.59 0.86
C LEU A 95 5.42 12.10 1.86
N ARG A 96 4.21 11.57 1.80
CA ARG A 96 3.15 11.80 2.80
C ARG A 96 2.76 10.49 3.46
N VAL A 97 2.91 10.42 4.78
CA VAL A 97 2.53 9.25 5.59
C VAL A 97 1.69 9.73 6.78
N PRO A 98 0.51 9.15 7.03
CA PRO A 98 -0.33 9.58 8.14
C PRO A 98 0.31 9.22 9.50
N PRO A 99 -0.14 9.86 10.60
CA PRO A 99 0.18 9.42 11.95
C PRO A 99 -0.17 7.94 12.17
N LEU A 100 0.62 7.23 12.98
CA LEU A 100 0.46 5.78 13.22
C LEU A 100 -0.97 5.38 13.58
N ARG A 101 -1.66 6.17 14.41
CA ARG A 101 -3.04 5.93 14.82
C ARG A 101 -4.07 5.94 13.68
N LEU A 102 -3.70 6.49 12.52
CA LEU A 102 -4.56 6.55 11.33
C LEU A 102 -4.11 5.58 10.23
N CYS A 103 -3.11 4.75 10.48
CA CYS A 103 -2.64 3.76 9.50
C CYS A 103 -3.51 2.51 9.43
N THR A 104 -4.25 2.19 10.51
CA THR A 104 -5.19 1.06 10.56
C THR A 104 -6.61 1.56 10.32
N ASP A 105 -7.49 0.65 9.92
CA ASP A 105 -8.90 0.93 9.68
C ASP A 105 -9.55 1.55 10.92
N ASN A 106 -10.30 2.62 10.70
CA ASN A 106 -10.99 3.33 11.78
C ASN A 106 -12.25 4.01 11.26
N GLY A 107 -13.26 4.17 12.13
CA GLY A 107 -14.53 4.78 11.77
C GLY A 107 -14.41 6.24 11.35
N ALA A 108 -13.41 6.97 11.84
CA ALA A 108 -13.25 8.40 11.50
C ALA A 108 -12.89 8.61 10.03
N MET A 109 -12.05 7.74 9.44
CA MET A 109 -11.72 7.84 8.01
C MET A 109 -12.93 7.55 7.12
N ILE A 110 -13.77 6.59 7.51
CA ILE A 110 -15.00 6.28 6.77
C ILE A 110 -16.00 7.41 6.91
N ALA A 111 -16.18 7.96 8.11
CA ALA A 111 -17.06 9.12 8.34
C ALA A 111 -16.59 10.34 7.54
N ALA A 112 -15.28 10.60 7.45
CA ALA A 112 -14.74 11.71 6.65
C ALA A 112 -15.04 11.54 5.16
N VAL A 113 -14.90 10.33 4.61
CA VAL A 113 -15.28 10.05 3.21
C VAL A 113 -16.79 10.20 3.03
N GLY A 114 -17.60 9.70 3.97
CA GLY A 114 -19.06 9.86 3.95
C GLY A 114 -19.49 11.34 3.95
N ASP A 115 -18.88 12.17 4.79
CA ASP A 115 -19.15 13.63 4.84
C ASP A 115 -18.82 14.30 3.49
N LEU A 116 -17.67 13.95 2.90
CA LEU A 116 -17.29 14.47 1.58
C LEU A 116 -18.28 14.06 0.49
N LEU A 117 -18.75 12.81 0.50
CA LEU A 117 -19.73 12.31 -0.45
C LEU A 117 -21.08 13.02 -0.32
N VAL A 118 -21.57 13.18 0.91
CA VAL A 118 -22.84 13.89 1.19
C VAL A 118 -22.75 15.35 0.73
N ARG A 119 -21.66 16.04 1.03
CA ARG A 119 -21.44 17.44 0.57
C ARG A 119 -21.34 17.54 -0.96
N ALA A 120 -20.86 16.47 -1.60
CA ALA A 120 -20.81 16.40 -3.06
C ALA A 120 -22.15 16.02 -3.71
N GLY A 121 -23.20 15.82 -2.91
CA GLY A 121 -24.54 15.47 -3.40
C GLY A 121 -24.70 14.01 -3.77
N ALA A 122 -23.86 13.11 -3.24
CA ALA A 122 -24.04 11.67 -3.45
C ALA A 122 -25.31 11.20 -2.73
N GLU A 123 -26.13 10.44 -3.44
CA GLU A 123 -27.32 9.82 -2.86
C GLU A 123 -26.93 8.74 -1.86
N PRO A 124 -27.60 8.65 -0.70
CA PRO A 124 -27.38 7.56 0.25
C PRO A 124 -27.70 6.21 -0.35
N ALA A 125 -26.92 5.20 0.00
CA ALA A 125 -27.26 3.83 -0.34
C ALA A 125 -28.55 3.39 0.39
N PRO A 126 -29.35 2.47 -0.17
CA PRO A 126 -30.52 1.93 0.51
C PRO A 126 -30.10 1.17 1.79
N LEU A 127 -31.00 1.13 2.80
CA LEU A 127 -30.68 0.53 4.09
C LEU A 127 -30.46 -1.00 4.05
N ASP A 128 -30.87 -1.64 2.96
CA ASP A 128 -30.71 -3.08 2.69
C ASP A 128 -29.51 -3.40 1.80
N VAL A 129 -28.61 -2.43 1.56
CA VAL A 129 -27.39 -2.66 0.78
C VAL A 129 -26.56 -3.80 1.39
N SER A 130 -26.22 -4.78 0.56
CA SER A 130 -25.33 -5.87 0.92
C SER A 130 -23.86 -5.48 0.78
N ILE A 131 -23.03 -6.02 1.66
CA ILE A 131 -21.57 -5.89 1.55
C ILE A 131 -21.08 -6.89 0.51
N ASP A 132 -20.35 -6.41 -0.50
CA ASP A 132 -19.63 -7.24 -1.46
C ASP A 132 -18.11 -7.05 -1.28
N PRO A 133 -17.42 -7.97 -0.58
CA PRO A 133 -15.98 -7.88 -0.38
C PRO A 133 -15.16 -8.13 -1.67
N SER A 134 -15.82 -8.60 -2.73
CA SER A 134 -15.21 -8.89 -4.03
C SER A 134 -15.51 -7.82 -5.09
N ALA A 135 -16.18 -6.74 -4.71
CA ALA A 135 -16.52 -5.66 -5.62
C ALA A 135 -15.24 -5.12 -6.31
N PRO A 136 -15.22 -5.00 -7.64
CA PRO A 136 -14.07 -4.47 -8.35
C PRO A 136 -13.85 -2.99 -8.02
N LEU A 137 -12.60 -2.53 -8.09
CA LEU A 137 -12.21 -1.15 -7.78
C LEU A 137 -12.92 -0.10 -8.64
N GLU A 138 -13.34 -0.46 -9.85
CA GLU A 138 -14.09 0.43 -10.74
C GLU A 138 -15.44 0.86 -10.15
N TYR A 139 -16.03 0.04 -9.29
CA TYR A 139 -17.26 0.43 -8.57
C TYR A 139 -16.99 1.40 -7.42
N ALA A 140 -15.76 1.46 -6.93
CA ALA A 140 -15.36 2.46 -5.96
C ALA A 140 -14.97 3.80 -6.60
N ALA A 141 -14.89 3.85 -7.93
CA ALA A 141 -14.72 5.11 -8.65
C ALA A 141 -15.98 5.96 -8.41
N LEU A 142 -15.82 6.98 -7.57
CA LEU A 142 -16.81 8.02 -7.42
C LEU A 142 -17.17 8.53 -8.82
N HIS A 143 -18.45 8.62 -9.16
CA HIS A 143 -18.88 9.42 -10.29
C HIS A 143 -18.14 10.75 -10.21
N PRO A 144 -17.55 11.24 -11.30
CA PRO A 144 -16.73 12.44 -11.26
C PRO A 144 -17.55 13.51 -10.55
N LEU A 145 -17.08 13.89 -9.35
CA LEU A 145 -17.58 15.06 -8.65
C LEU A 145 -17.53 16.18 -9.68
N SER A 146 -18.68 16.68 -10.11
CA SER A 146 -18.71 17.77 -11.05
C SER A 146 -17.72 18.82 -10.53
N ALA A 147 -16.86 19.35 -11.37
CA ALA A 147 -15.74 20.25 -11.01
C ALA A 147 -16.16 21.51 -10.24
N ARG A 148 -17.43 21.65 -9.90
CA ARG A 148 -18.03 22.73 -9.10
C ARG A 148 -17.89 22.57 -7.58
N ALA A 149 -17.55 21.37 -7.04
CA ALA A 149 -17.53 21.12 -5.59
C ALA A 149 -16.16 21.37 -4.92
N VAL A 150 -15.11 21.69 -5.67
CA VAL A 150 -13.75 21.90 -5.13
C VAL A 150 -13.38 23.38 -4.98
N ALA A 151 -14.28 24.31 -5.30
CA ALA A 151 -14.03 25.75 -5.30
C ALA A 151 -14.83 26.53 -4.21
N ALA A 152 -15.17 25.88 -3.08
CA ALA A 152 -15.80 26.55 -1.94
C ALA A 152 -15.02 26.30 -0.66
#